data_93743dd8d422e21dc60a02a9d1696fc5
#
_entry.id   93743dd8d422e21dc60a02a9d1696fc5
#
_cell.length_a   1.000
_cell.length_b   1.000
_cell.length_c   1.000
_cell.angle_alpha   90.00
_cell.angle_beta   90.00
_cell.angle_gamma   90.00
#
_symmetry.space_group_name_H-M   'P 1'
#
loop_
_entity.id
_entity.type
_entity.pdbx_description
1 polymer ?
#
loop_
_entity_poly.entity_id
_entity_poly.type
_entity_poly.pdbx_seq_one_letter_code
_entity_poly.pdbx_strand_id
1 'polypeptide(L)'
;MKDPPGRGQFATTHWSLVGAAKPDEVSQRRAREALEELCRVYWYPLYAFVRSRGYSADDAQDLTQAFFARIIETGGFTSADRERGRFRSYLLGAMKHFLANEWHRAQRQKRGGQVRFIEWDALNPEARYAGASEQSDNPEHLFDREWALQTIAGALQELRDEMAKAGKIEQFDALKGSLTGEDESPRGEIAARLDMSEGAVKVAVHRLRQRYRKLLRAAIAETVSNEADLDDEMRYLVAVLRRR
;
A
#
# COMPACT_ATOMS: atom_id res chain seq x y z
N MET A 1 -35.49 26.71 7.86
CA MET A 1 -34.96 25.65 6.98
C MET A 1 -33.48 25.62 7.28
N LYS A 2 -33.02 24.64 8.12
CA LYS A 2 -31.62 24.51 8.53
C LYS A 2 -30.90 23.68 7.49
N ASP A 3 -29.81 24.21 6.93
CA ASP A 3 -28.91 23.46 6.07
C ASP A 3 -28.38 22.21 6.79
N PRO A 4 -28.24 21.07 6.08
CA PRO A 4 -27.63 19.89 6.66
C PRO A 4 -26.14 20.12 6.92
N PRO A 5 -25.58 19.56 8.01
CA PRO A 5 -24.18 19.75 8.37
C PRO A 5 -23.25 19.24 7.28
N GLY A 6 -22.22 20.03 7.03
CA GLY A 6 -21.25 19.97 5.95
C GLY A 6 -20.84 18.57 5.53
N ARG A 7 -20.90 18.35 4.22
CA ARG A 7 -20.07 17.36 3.54
C ARG A 7 -18.62 17.70 3.86
N GLY A 8 -18.01 16.93 4.76
CA GLY A 8 -16.57 16.98 4.97
C GLY A 8 -15.90 16.85 3.60
N GLN A 9 -15.14 17.86 3.23
CA GLN A 9 -14.26 17.76 2.07
C GLN A 9 -13.27 16.64 2.38
N PHE A 10 -13.55 15.44 1.85
CA PHE A 10 -12.51 14.40 1.79
C PHE A 10 -11.34 15.01 1.02
N ALA A 11 -10.17 14.97 1.62
CA ALA A 11 -8.94 15.32 0.96
C ALA A 11 -8.89 14.61 -0.40
N THR A 12 -8.38 15.29 -1.42
CA THR A 12 -8.25 14.72 -2.76
C THR A 12 -7.38 13.46 -2.65
N THR A 13 -7.95 12.28 -2.88
CA THR A 13 -7.23 11.01 -2.76
C THR A 13 -6.18 10.87 -3.88
N HIS A 14 -5.14 10.06 -3.68
CA HIS A 14 -4.15 9.77 -4.72
C HIS A 14 -4.81 9.29 -6.02
N TRP A 15 -5.83 8.45 -5.90
CA TRP A 15 -6.65 8.05 -7.03
C TRP A 15 -7.27 9.25 -7.77
N SER A 16 -7.93 10.16 -7.06
CA SER A 16 -8.58 11.31 -7.70
C SER A 16 -7.57 12.29 -8.31
N LEU A 17 -6.36 12.40 -7.73
CA LEU A 17 -5.28 13.21 -8.30
C LEU A 17 -4.79 12.66 -9.63
N VAL A 18 -4.60 11.35 -9.73
CA VAL A 18 -4.17 10.69 -10.96
C VAL A 18 -5.25 10.78 -12.04
N GLY A 19 -6.54 10.58 -11.67
CA GLY A 19 -7.67 10.65 -12.61
C GLY A 19 -8.04 12.05 -13.07
N ALA A 20 -7.72 13.09 -12.30
CA ALA A 20 -8.09 14.49 -12.57
C ALA A 20 -6.92 15.35 -13.08
N ALA A 21 -5.80 14.76 -13.48
CA ALA A 21 -4.62 15.49 -13.95
C ALA A 21 -4.99 16.41 -15.13
N LYS A 22 -4.94 17.72 -14.88
CA LYS A 22 -5.11 18.75 -15.92
C LYS A 22 -3.79 18.94 -16.68
N PRO A 23 -3.81 19.57 -17.87
CA PRO A 23 -2.59 19.79 -18.66
C PRO A 23 -1.59 20.79 -18.06
N ASP A 24 -1.85 21.36 -16.87
CA ASP A 24 -0.92 22.26 -16.19
C ASP A 24 0.17 21.48 -15.43
N GLU A 25 1.38 22.06 -15.33
CA GLU A 25 2.57 21.42 -14.75
C GLU A 25 2.42 21.03 -13.27
N VAL A 26 1.65 21.82 -12.50
CA VAL A 26 1.44 21.56 -11.07
C VAL A 26 0.54 20.36 -10.87
N SER A 27 -0.54 20.25 -11.65
CA SER A 27 -1.45 19.11 -11.63
C SER A 27 -0.76 17.84 -12.12
N GLN A 28 0.07 17.93 -13.15
CA GLN A 28 0.85 16.81 -13.67
C GLN A 28 1.88 16.31 -12.65
N ARG A 29 2.56 17.20 -11.93
CA ARG A 29 3.51 16.81 -10.88
C ARG A 29 2.80 16.08 -9.75
N ARG A 30 1.70 16.62 -9.23
CA ARG A 30 0.91 15.98 -8.17
C ARG A 30 0.37 14.61 -8.59
N ALA A 31 -0.07 14.48 -9.83
CA ALA A 31 -0.53 13.21 -10.37
C ALA A 31 0.60 12.18 -10.45
N ARG A 32 1.83 12.59 -10.82
CA ARG A 32 3.01 11.71 -10.81
C ARG A 32 3.38 11.25 -9.40
N GLU A 33 3.46 12.19 -8.44
CA GLU A 33 3.74 11.88 -7.04
C GLU A 33 2.71 10.90 -6.46
N ALA A 34 1.42 11.13 -6.73
CA ALA A 34 0.35 10.21 -6.32
C ALA A 34 0.48 8.83 -6.98
N LEU A 35 0.86 8.78 -8.25
CA LEU A 35 1.08 7.54 -8.98
C LEU A 35 2.29 6.77 -8.46
N GLU A 36 3.41 7.46 -8.17
CA GLU A 36 4.60 6.86 -7.56
C GLU A 36 4.25 6.22 -6.21
N GLU A 37 3.46 6.90 -5.40
CA GLU A 37 3.00 6.36 -4.11
C GLU A 37 2.12 5.12 -4.29
N LEU A 38 1.16 5.16 -5.22
CA LEU A 38 0.32 4.00 -5.55
C LEU A 38 1.17 2.83 -6.07
N CYS A 39 2.14 3.09 -6.94
CA CYS A 39 3.06 2.06 -7.41
C CYS A 39 3.85 1.45 -6.25
N ARG A 40 4.36 2.25 -5.33
CA ARG A 40 5.12 1.76 -4.17
C ARG A 40 4.29 0.81 -3.29
N VAL A 41 3.01 1.12 -3.07
CA VAL A 41 2.12 0.29 -2.26
C VAL A 41 1.67 -0.98 -2.99
N TYR A 42 1.40 -0.89 -4.30
CA TYR A 42 0.73 -1.97 -5.05
C TYR A 42 1.64 -2.80 -5.94
N TRP A 43 2.88 -2.37 -6.20
CA TRP A 43 3.78 -3.10 -7.09
C TRP A 43 4.03 -4.53 -6.62
N TYR A 44 4.47 -4.68 -5.38
CA TYR A 44 4.79 -6.00 -4.85
C TYR A 44 3.55 -6.90 -4.68
N PRO A 45 2.41 -6.44 -4.15
CA PRO A 45 1.18 -7.23 -4.14
C PRO A 45 0.76 -7.75 -5.52
N LEU A 46 0.88 -6.92 -6.57
CA LEU A 46 0.57 -7.34 -7.94
C LEU A 46 1.62 -8.31 -8.48
N TYR A 47 2.90 -8.09 -8.21
CA TYR A 47 3.96 -9.03 -8.53
C TYR A 47 3.70 -10.42 -7.92
N ALA A 48 3.41 -10.47 -6.62
CA ALA A 48 3.11 -11.72 -5.91
C ALA A 48 1.86 -12.42 -6.49
N PHE A 49 0.84 -11.64 -6.87
CA PHE A 49 -0.32 -12.17 -7.59
C PHE A 49 0.05 -12.79 -8.93
N VAL A 50 0.87 -12.12 -9.76
CA VAL A 50 1.30 -12.64 -11.05
C VAL A 50 2.15 -13.90 -10.87
N ARG A 51 3.08 -13.90 -9.91
CA ARG A 51 3.89 -15.09 -9.56
C ARG A 51 3.01 -16.28 -9.16
N SER A 52 2.01 -16.05 -8.32
CA SER A 52 1.08 -17.12 -7.88
C SER A 52 0.20 -17.69 -8.99
N ARG A 53 0.13 -17.01 -10.15
CA ARG A 53 -0.52 -17.50 -11.38
C ARG A 53 0.38 -18.40 -12.22
N GLY A 54 1.60 -18.71 -11.77
CA GLY A 54 2.53 -19.62 -12.40
C GLY A 54 3.53 -18.97 -13.37
N TYR A 55 3.59 -17.65 -13.44
CA TYR A 55 4.63 -16.96 -14.22
C TYR A 55 6.01 -17.08 -13.54
N SER A 56 7.10 -17.07 -14.32
CA SER A 56 8.46 -17.00 -13.79
C SER A 56 8.71 -15.67 -13.04
N ALA A 57 9.81 -15.56 -12.28
CA ALA A 57 10.17 -14.33 -11.60
C ALA A 57 10.33 -13.17 -12.58
N ASP A 58 11.07 -13.41 -13.66
CA ASP A 58 11.33 -12.42 -14.71
C ASP A 58 10.06 -12.02 -15.44
N ASP A 59 9.23 -12.97 -15.86
CA ASP A 59 7.96 -12.68 -16.52
C ASP A 59 7.01 -11.90 -15.60
N ALA A 60 6.95 -12.24 -14.31
CA ALA A 60 6.09 -11.54 -13.36
C ALA A 60 6.55 -10.10 -13.13
N GLN A 61 7.86 -9.88 -13.06
CA GLN A 61 8.43 -8.55 -12.97
C GLN A 61 8.10 -7.73 -14.22
N ASP A 62 8.35 -8.27 -15.40
CA ASP A 62 8.09 -7.60 -16.67
C ASP A 62 6.59 -7.28 -16.85
N LEU A 63 5.71 -8.24 -16.57
CA LEU A 63 4.27 -8.05 -16.68
C LEU A 63 3.75 -7.01 -15.67
N THR A 64 4.28 -6.98 -14.46
CA THR A 64 3.90 -5.98 -13.46
C THR A 64 4.36 -4.58 -13.88
N GLN A 65 5.58 -4.43 -14.39
CA GLN A 65 6.08 -3.18 -14.92
C GLN A 65 5.29 -2.71 -16.15
N ALA A 66 5.04 -3.59 -17.10
CA ALA A 66 4.25 -3.28 -18.30
C ALA A 66 2.81 -2.88 -17.96
N PHE A 67 2.21 -3.49 -16.94
CA PHE A 67 0.90 -3.10 -16.43
C PHE A 67 0.87 -1.66 -15.92
N PHE A 68 1.82 -1.28 -15.06
CA PHE A 68 1.92 0.09 -14.57
C PHE A 68 2.22 1.09 -15.69
N ALA A 69 3.16 0.76 -16.59
CA ALA A 69 3.46 1.60 -17.74
C ALA A 69 2.20 1.86 -18.58
N ARG A 70 1.42 0.83 -18.87
CA ARG A 70 0.17 0.94 -19.62
C ARG A 70 -0.87 1.81 -18.90
N ILE A 71 -1.03 1.65 -17.58
CA ILE A 71 -1.95 2.49 -16.79
C ILE A 71 -1.53 3.97 -16.88
N ILE A 72 -0.23 4.25 -16.79
CA ILE A 72 0.32 5.60 -16.91
C ILE A 72 0.03 6.19 -18.30
N GLU A 73 0.36 5.44 -19.36
CA GLU A 73 0.20 5.87 -20.75
C GLU A 73 -1.26 6.13 -21.14
N THR A 74 -2.16 5.27 -20.68
CA THR A 74 -3.59 5.35 -21.05
C THR A 74 -4.40 6.27 -20.17
N GLY A 75 -3.81 6.86 -19.12
CA GLY A 75 -4.57 7.57 -18.08
C GLY A 75 -5.62 6.67 -17.43
N GLY A 76 -5.31 5.36 -17.32
CA GLY A 76 -6.25 4.27 -16.99
C GLY A 76 -6.98 4.42 -15.66
N PHE A 77 -6.58 5.39 -14.83
CA PHE A 77 -7.31 5.75 -13.62
C PHE A 77 -8.49 6.70 -13.88
N THR A 78 -8.58 7.33 -15.08
CA THR A 78 -9.70 8.22 -15.43
C THR A 78 -11.01 7.47 -15.66
N SER A 79 -10.94 6.20 -16.04
CA SER A 79 -12.10 5.31 -16.22
C SER A 79 -12.47 4.54 -14.96
N ALA A 80 -11.66 4.62 -13.91
CA ALA A 80 -11.94 4.02 -12.63
C ALA A 80 -13.06 4.81 -11.95
N ASP A 81 -14.28 4.32 -12.12
CA ASP A 81 -15.47 4.90 -11.54
C ASP A 81 -15.38 4.82 -10.01
N ARG A 82 -15.23 5.97 -9.39
CA ARG A 82 -15.10 6.13 -7.95
C ARG A 82 -16.29 5.53 -7.18
N GLU A 83 -17.44 5.39 -7.86
CA GLU A 83 -18.66 4.81 -7.30
C GLU A 83 -18.65 3.28 -7.30
N ARG A 84 -17.68 2.63 -7.97
CA ARG A 84 -17.63 1.18 -8.15
C ARG A 84 -16.78 0.42 -7.15
N GLY A 85 -16.21 1.06 -6.11
CA GLY A 85 -15.59 0.32 -5.03
C GLY A 85 -14.16 0.71 -4.68
N ARG A 86 -13.44 -0.22 -4.07
CA ARG A 86 -12.11 -0.03 -3.48
C ARG A 86 -11.04 -0.05 -4.55
N PHE A 87 -10.07 0.85 -4.47
CA PHE A 87 -8.99 0.96 -5.46
C PHE A 87 -8.20 -0.35 -5.66
N ARG A 88 -7.92 -1.09 -4.57
CA ARG A 88 -7.24 -2.39 -4.67
C ARG A 88 -8.01 -3.41 -5.50
N SER A 89 -9.35 -3.45 -5.37
CA SER A 89 -10.21 -4.35 -6.15
C SER A 89 -10.21 -3.97 -7.63
N TYR A 90 -10.22 -2.67 -7.92
CA TYR A 90 -10.07 -2.16 -9.27
C TYR A 90 -8.72 -2.58 -9.88
N LEU A 91 -7.60 -2.36 -9.17
CA LEU A 91 -6.28 -2.74 -9.66
C LEU A 91 -6.16 -4.24 -9.93
N LEU A 92 -6.64 -5.07 -9.02
CA LEU A 92 -6.62 -6.52 -9.20
C LEU A 92 -7.46 -6.96 -10.41
N GLY A 93 -8.65 -6.36 -10.59
CA GLY A 93 -9.48 -6.57 -11.77
C GLY A 93 -8.80 -6.16 -13.07
N ALA A 94 -8.19 -4.97 -13.08
CA ALA A 94 -7.43 -4.46 -14.22
C ALA A 94 -6.23 -5.34 -14.56
N MET A 95 -5.49 -5.84 -13.54
CA MET A 95 -4.38 -6.77 -13.74
C MET A 95 -4.85 -8.10 -14.35
N LYS A 96 -5.97 -8.66 -13.87
CA LYS A 96 -6.56 -9.88 -14.47
C LYS A 96 -6.88 -9.69 -15.94
N HIS A 97 -7.50 -8.58 -16.31
CA HIS A 97 -7.80 -8.24 -17.70
C HIS A 97 -6.53 -8.02 -18.53
N PHE A 98 -5.53 -7.36 -17.96
CA PHE A 98 -4.24 -7.16 -18.60
C PHE A 98 -3.56 -8.50 -18.93
N LEU A 99 -3.45 -9.41 -17.96
CA LEU A 99 -2.86 -10.73 -18.15
C LEU A 99 -3.60 -11.56 -19.20
N ALA A 100 -4.94 -11.52 -19.22
CA ALA A 100 -5.72 -12.20 -20.24
C ALA A 100 -5.41 -11.66 -21.65
N ASN A 101 -5.30 -10.35 -21.80
CA ASN A 101 -4.96 -9.72 -23.06
C ASN A 101 -3.52 -10.04 -23.52
N GLU A 102 -2.53 -10.01 -22.61
CA GLU A 102 -1.15 -10.36 -22.93
C GLU A 102 -1.01 -11.85 -23.31
N TRP A 103 -1.74 -12.73 -22.64
CA TRP A 103 -1.80 -14.15 -23.04
C TRP A 103 -2.34 -14.32 -24.48
N HIS A 104 -3.44 -13.65 -24.83
CA HIS A 104 -3.97 -13.64 -26.20
C HIS A 104 -3.00 -13.03 -27.22
N ARG A 105 -2.25 -11.99 -26.82
CA ARG A 105 -1.24 -11.35 -27.66
C ARG A 105 -0.04 -12.24 -27.89
N ALA A 106 0.47 -12.91 -26.84
CA ALA A 106 1.57 -13.85 -26.94
C ALA A 106 1.23 -15.06 -27.84
N GLN A 107 -0.01 -15.52 -27.80
CA GLN A 107 -0.48 -16.57 -28.72
C GLN A 107 -0.49 -16.11 -30.20
N ARG A 108 -0.72 -14.81 -30.47
CA ARG A 108 -0.72 -14.25 -31.84
C ARG A 108 0.67 -13.83 -32.30
N GLN A 109 1.58 -13.50 -31.40
CA GLN A 109 2.93 -12.98 -31.69
C GLN A 109 4.02 -13.89 -31.13
N LYS A 110 4.45 -14.86 -31.88
CA LYS A 110 5.77 -15.53 -31.69
C LYS A 110 6.90 -14.66 -32.24
N ARG A 111 7.04 -13.38 -31.87
CA ARG A 111 8.20 -12.52 -32.21
C ARG A 111 8.23 -11.26 -31.34
N GLY A 112 9.37 -11.08 -30.69
CA GLY A 112 9.96 -10.03 -29.91
C GLY A 112 9.42 -8.58 -29.95
N GLY A 113 9.41 -7.98 -28.78
CA GLY A 113 9.32 -6.54 -28.57
C GLY A 113 10.03 -6.18 -27.28
N GLN A 114 10.98 -5.24 -27.36
CA GLN A 114 11.70 -4.70 -26.20
C GLN A 114 10.79 -3.75 -25.41
N VAL A 115 10.67 -3.99 -24.12
CA VAL A 115 10.01 -3.08 -23.16
C VAL A 115 11.07 -2.24 -22.45
N ARG A 116 10.85 -0.93 -22.34
CA ARG A 116 11.71 -0.01 -21.58
C ARG A 116 11.49 -0.26 -20.09
N PHE A 117 12.58 -0.58 -19.39
CA PHE A 117 12.59 -0.83 -17.96
C PHE A 117 12.51 0.48 -17.18
N ILE A 118 11.64 0.51 -16.15
CA ILE A 118 11.71 1.44 -15.03
C ILE A 118 12.36 0.66 -13.90
N GLU A 119 13.57 1.05 -13.48
CA GLU A 119 14.25 0.44 -12.34
C GLU A 119 13.47 0.75 -11.06
N TRP A 120 12.81 -0.26 -10.51
CA TRP A 120 12.26 -0.23 -9.17
C TRP A 120 13.17 -1.04 -8.27
N ASP A 121 13.76 -0.36 -7.29
CA ASP A 121 14.62 -0.96 -6.26
C ASP A 121 13.77 -1.73 -5.25
N ALA A 122 13.08 -2.77 -5.70
CA ALA A 122 12.38 -3.68 -4.83
C ALA A 122 13.39 -4.69 -4.29
N LEU A 123 13.78 -4.52 -3.03
CA LEU A 123 14.59 -5.47 -2.27
C LEU A 123 14.12 -6.91 -2.52
N ASN A 124 14.81 -7.63 -3.40
CA ASN A 124 14.66 -9.04 -3.71
C ASN A 124 13.20 -9.56 -3.63
N PRO A 125 12.32 -9.25 -4.60
CA PRO A 125 10.91 -9.60 -4.54
C PRO A 125 10.70 -11.11 -4.49
N GLU A 126 11.63 -11.90 -5.02
CA GLU A 126 11.53 -13.35 -5.08
C GLU A 126 11.78 -14.01 -3.72
N ALA A 127 12.74 -13.52 -2.93
CA ALA A 127 12.96 -14.03 -1.58
C ALA A 127 11.74 -13.76 -0.68
N ARG A 128 11.10 -12.60 -0.86
CA ARG A 128 9.86 -12.27 -0.16
C ARG A 128 8.69 -13.16 -0.63
N TYR A 129 8.59 -13.42 -1.95
CA TYR A 129 7.56 -14.27 -2.52
C TYR A 129 7.66 -15.71 -2.03
N ALA A 130 8.86 -16.29 -1.95
CA ALA A 130 9.06 -17.66 -1.47
C ALA A 130 8.44 -17.86 -0.08
N GLY A 131 8.67 -16.92 0.85
CA GLY A 131 8.06 -16.99 2.20
C GLY A 131 6.53 -16.72 2.21
N ALA A 132 6.02 -15.96 1.26
CA ALA A 132 4.60 -15.62 1.19
C ALA A 132 3.77 -16.72 0.50
N SER A 133 4.30 -17.40 -0.51
CA SER A 133 3.62 -18.45 -1.27
C SER A 133 3.33 -19.69 -0.43
N GLU A 134 4.15 -19.99 0.55
CA GLU A 134 3.93 -21.10 1.50
C GLU A 134 2.67 -20.90 2.37
N GLN A 135 2.15 -19.67 2.45
CA GLN A 135 1.06 -19.30 3.34
C GLN A 135 -0.28 -19.13 2.65
N SER A 136 -0.37 -19.22 1.32
CA SER A 136 -1.63 -19.05 0.61
C SER A 136 -1.62 -19.67 -0.78
N ASP A 137 -2.52 -20.63 -1.01
CA ASP A 137 -2.78 -21.24 -2.33
C ASP A 137 -3.69 -20.38 -3.22
N ASN A 138 -4.31 -19.31 -2.68
CA ASN A 138 -5.21 -18.44 -3.42
C ASN A 138 -4.51 -17.14 -3.83
N PRO A 139 -4.32 -16.90 -5.15
CA PRO A 139 -3.68 -15.69 -5.66
C PRO A 139 -4.30 -14.37 -5.17
N GLU A 140 -5.62 -14.32 -5.01
CA GLU A 140 -6.32 -13.11 -4.58
C GLU A 140 -6.09 -12.84 -3.08
N HIS A 141 -6.07 -13.91 -2.27
CA HIS A 141 -5.74 -13.78 -0.85
C HIS A 141 -4.28 -13.35 -0.66
N LEU A 142 -3.37 -13.86 -1.48
CA LEU A 142 -1.97 -13.45 -1.45
C LEU A 142 -1.82 -11.96 -1.77
N PHE A 143 -2.50 -11.48 -2.82
CA PHE A 143 -2.54 -10.06 -3.16
C PHE A 143 -3.05 -9.21 -1.98
N ASP A 144 -4.19 -9.58 -1.41
CA ASP A 144 -4.81 -8.83 -0.31
C ASP A 144 -3.90 -8.82 0.94
N ARG A 145 -3.24 -9.94 1.23
CA ARG A 145 -2.32 -10.06 2.36
C ARG A 145 -1.07 -9.19 2.16
N GLU A 146 -0.46 -9.24 0.99
CA GLU A 146 0.72 -8.44 0.68
C GLU A 146 0.40 -6.94 0.63
N TRP A 147 -0.79 -6.57 0.11
CA TRP A 147 -1.29 -5.21 0.20
C TRP A 147 -1.43 -4.75 1.67
N ALA A 148 -2.01 -5.56 2.53
CA ALA A 148 -2.19 -5.23 3.93
C ALA A 148 -0.83 -5.05 4.65
N LEU A 149 0.14 -5.95 4.40
CA LEU A 149 1.49 -5.86 4.95
C LEU A 149 2.21 -4.60 4.46
N GLN A 150 2.10 -4.27 3.17
CA GLN A 150 2.73 -3.09 2.59
C GLN A 150 2.14 -1.80 3.17
N THR A 151 0.83 -1.75 3.34
CA THR A 151 0.13 -0.59 3.94
C THR A 151 0.56 -0.37 5.40
N ILE A 152 0.66 -1.45 6.18
CA ILE A 152 1.13 -1.42 7.57
C ILE A 152 2.59 -0.96 7.65
N ALA A 153 3.45 -1.51 6.80
CA ALA A 153 4.88 -1.16 6.76
C ALA A 153 5.07 0.32 6.37
N GLY A 154 4.31 0.82 5.38
CA GLY A 154 4.34 2.22 4.98
C GLY A 154 3.95 3.17 6.11
N ALA A 155 2.86 2.90 6.82
CA ALA A 155 2.45 3.69 7.97
C ALA A 155 3.47 3.65 9.13
N LEU A 156 4.14 2.51 9.33
CA LEU A 156 5.20 2.40 10.34
C LEU A 156 6.45 3.20 9.94
N GLN A 157 6.81 3.17 8.67
CA GLN A 157 7.94 3.96 8.16
C GLN A 157 7.66 5.47 8.27
N GLU A 158 6.45 5.92 7.93
CA GLU A 158 6.06 7.32 8.09
C GLU A 158 6.13 7.76 9.55
N LEU A 159 5.65 6.93 10.48
CA LEU A 159 5.77 7.19 11.91
C LEU A 159 7.23 7.31 12.36
N ARG A 160 8.09 6.42 11.86
CA ARG A 160 9.53 6.46 12.13
C ARG A 160 10.15 7.76 11.65
N ASP A 161 9.81 8.19 10.44
CA ASP A 161 10.35 9.41 9.84
C ASP A 161 9.88 10.67 10.59
N GLU A 162 8.62 10.70 11.05
CA GLU A 162 8.12 11.77 11.92
C GLU A 162 8.88 11.84 13.25
N MET A 163 9.11 10.68 13.88
CA MET A 163 9.84 10.60 15.13
C MET A 163 11.31 10.98 14.95
N ALA A 164 11.94 10.62 13.84
CA ALA A 164 13.30 11.01 13.50
C ALA A 164 13.42 12.54 13.31
N LYS A 165 12.48 13.15 12.56
CA LYS A 165 12.41 14.62 12.39
C LYS A 165 12.20 15.35 13.71
N ALA A 166 11.51 14.73 14.67
CA ALA A 166 11.32 15.27 16.02
C ALA A 166 12.49 14.99 16.97
N GLY A 167 13.59 14.38 16.53
CA GLY A 167 14.74 13.99 17.37
C GLY A 167 14.43 12.85 18.36
N LYS A 168 13.40 12.02 18.07
CA LYS A 168 12.90 10.96 18.97
C LYS A 168 13.08 9.56 18.39
N ILE A 169 14.08 9.36 17.55
CA ILE A 169 14.30 8.07 16.87
C ILE A 169 14.60 6.94 17.87
N GLU A 170 15.41 7.22 18.92
CA GLU A 170 15.72 6.25 19.97
C GLU A 170 14.46 5.82 20.73
N GLN A 171 13.56 6.78 21.00
CA GLN A 171 12.27 6.48 21.62
C GLN A 171 11.39 5.62 20.71
N PHE A 172 11.38 5.89 19.39
CA PHE A 172 10.67 5.05 18.43
C PHE A 172 11.23 3.61 18.44
N ASP A 173 12.57 3.46 18.31
CA ASP A 173 13.23 2.15 18.26
C ASP A 173 13.04 1.36 19.56
N ALA A 174 12.93 2.04 20.69
CA ALA A 174 12.61 1.43 21.97
C ALA A 174 11.16 0.98 22.12
N LEU A 175 10.22 1.64 21.44
CA LEU A 175 8.78 1.42 21.62
C LEU A 175 8.09 0.71 20.46
N LYS A 176 8.72 0.59 19.27
CA LYS A 176 8.10 0.01 18.06
C LYS A 176 7.57 -1.41 18.26
N GLY A 177 8.26 -2.26 19.02
CA GLY A 177 7.81 -3.62 19.34
C GLY A 177 6.44 -3.64 20.04
N SER A 178 6.10 -2.58 20.78
CA SER A 178 4.78 -2.46 21.39
C SER A 178 3.63 -2.24 20.39
N LEU A 179 3.94 -1.87 19.12
CA LEU A 179 2.95 -1.72 18.04
C LEU A 179 2.64 -3.05 17.39
N THR A 180 3.65 -3.91 17.21
CA THR A 180 3.57 -5.20 16.52
C THR A 180 3.20 -6.35 17.46
N GLY A 181 3.35 -6.16 18.77
CA GLY A 181 3.16 -7.21 19.77
C GLY A 181 4.37 -8.16 19.86
N GLU A 182 5.48 -7.85 19.21
CA GLU A 182 6.71 -8.66 19.18
C GLU A 182 7.62 -8.39 20.37
N ASP A 183 7.43 -7.29 21.09
CA ASP A 183 8.30 -6.89 22.19
C ASP A 183 7.61 -7.16 23.53
N GLU A 184 8.09 -8.19 24.22
CA GLU A 184 7.76 -8.54 25.61
C GLU A 184 8.73 -7.89 26.61
N SER A 185 9.60 -6.98 26.18
CA SER A 185 10.57 -6.34 27.08
C SER A 185 9.87 -5.69 28.27
N PRO A 186 10.34 -5.96 29.50
CA PRO A 186 9.76 -5.38 30.71
C PRO A 186 9.79 -3.84 30.61
N ARG A 187 8.67 -3.20 30.96
CA ARG A 187 8.57 -1.73 30.89
C ARG A 187 9.67 -1.01 31.66
N GLY A 188 10.16 -1.60 32.75
CA GLY A 188 11.28 -1.09 33.53
C GLY A 188 12.60 -1.00 32.76
N GLU A 189 12.87 -1.95 31.87
CA GLU A 189 14.06 -1.92 31.01
C GLU A 189 13.97 -0.83 29.96
N ILE A 190 12.79 -0.66 29.34
CA ILE A 190 12.53 0.44 28.39
C ILE A 190 12.64 1.79 29.11
N ALA A 191 12.10 1.90 30.33
CA ALA A 191 12.15 3.10 31.15
C ALA A 191 13.62 3.49 31.47
N ALA A 192 14.42 2.52 31.90
CA ALA A 192 15.86 2.73 32.18
C ALA A 192 16.62 3.13 30.92
N ARG A 193 16.38 2.50 29.77
CA ARG A 193 17.03 2.84 28.50
C ARG A 193 16.71 4.24 28.00
N LEU A 194 15.52 4.73 28.25
CA LEU A 194 15.04 6.03 27.77
C LEU A 194 15.19 7.15 28.82
N ASP A 195 15.72 6.85 30.00
CA ASP A 195 15.76 7.77 31.17
C ASP A 195 14.37 8.35 31.49
N MET A 196 13.37 7.48 31.55
CA MET A 196 11.97 7.82 31.77
C MET A 196 11.37 7.03 32.93
N SER A 197 10.31 7.54 33.56
CA SER A 197 9.51 6.73 34.46
C SER A 197 8.65 5.71 33.69
N GLU A 198 8.29 4.57 34.29
CA GLU A 198 7.38 3.60 33.66
C GLU A 198 6.02 4.19 33.29
N GLY A 199 5.52 5.15 34.10
CA GLY A 199 4.31 5.91 33.79
C GLY A 199 4.45 6.74 32.52
N ALA A 200 5.61 7.38 32.33
CA ALA A 200 5.91 8.13 31.10
C ALA A 200 6.04 7.22 29.87
N VAL A 201 6.65 6.04 30.01
CA VAL A 201 6.71 5.01 28.97
C VAL A 201 5.31 4.58 28.56
N LYS A 202 4.40 4.30 29.52
CA LYS A 202 3.00 3.95 29.22
C LYS A 202 2.29 5.02 28.39
N VAL A 203 2.47 6.29 28.75
CA VAL A 203 1.90 7.41 28.00
C VAL A 203 2.52 7.52 26.60
N ALA A 204 3.84 7.34 26.48
CA ALA A 204 4.55 7.36 25.20
C ALA A 204 4.05 6.26 24.26
N VAL A 205 3.93 5.02 24.74
CA VAL A 205 3.34 3.89 23.98
C VAL A 205 1.91 4.22 23.53
N HIS A 206 1.08 4.77 24.42
CA HIS A 206 -0.30 5.13 24.05
C HIS A 206 -0.33 6.17 22.93
N ARG A 207 0.49 7.23 23.03
CA ARG A 207 0.60 8.28 21.99
C ARG A 207 1.13 7.72 20.67
N LEU A 208 2.13 6.85 20.74
CA LEU A 208 2.70 6.19 19.56
C LEU A 208 1.64 5.34 18.84
N ARG A 209 0.88 4.52 19.59
CA ARG A 209 -0.24 3.73 19.04
C ARG A 209 -1.34 4.59 18.41
N GLN A 210 -1.69 5.70 19.06
CA GLN A 210 -2.67 6.64 18.51
C GLN A 210 -2.17 7.27 17.21
N ARG A 211 -0.89 7.69 17.16
CA ARG A 211 -0.31 8.30 15.96
C ARG A 211 -0.24 7.28 14.82
N TYR A 212 0.25 6.07 15.09
CA TYR A 212 0.29 4.98 14.13
C TYR A 212 -1.09 4.68 13.53
N ARG A 213 -2.12 4.57 14.38
CA ARG A 213 -3.49 4.36 13.92
C ARG A 213 -3.98 5.48 12.99
N LYS A 214 -3.62 6.74 13.30
CA LYS A 214 -3.96 7.88 12.44
C LYS A 214 -3.28 7.80 11.07
N LEU A 215 -2.00 7.45 11.02
CA LEU A 215 -1.24 7.29 9.78
C LEU A 215 -1.80 6.14 8.93
N LEU A 216 -2.04 4.99 9.55
CA LEU A 216 -2.64 3.83 8.86
C LEU A 216 -4.03 4.18 8.30
N ARG A 217 -4.86 4.88 9.09
CA ARG A 217 -6.18 5.34 8.64
C ARG A 217 -6.07 6.34 7.49
N ALA A 218 -5.11 7.25 7.53
CA ALA A 218 -4.83 8.19 6.45
C ALA A 218 -4.41 7.46 5.16
N ALA A 219 -3.47 6.52 5.24
CA ALA A 219 -3.02 5.73 4.10
C ALA A 219 -4.19 4.98 3.41
N ILE A 220 -5.12 4.41 4.18
CA ILE A 220 -6.29 3.73 3.63
C ILE A 220 -7.31 4.74 3.07
N ALA A 221 -7.49 5.90 3.70
CA ALA A 221 -8.40 6.95 3.23
C ALA A 221 -8.06 7.43 1.81
N GLU A 222 -6.77 7.37 1.42
CA GLU A 222 -6.32 7.71 0.07
C GLU A 222 -6.84 6.72 -1.02
N THR A 223 -7.32 5.55 -0.62
CA THR A 223 -7.72 4.45 -1.51
C THR A 223 -9.21 4.15 -1.54
N VAL A 224 -10.00 4.89 -0.77
CA VAL A 224 -11.46 4.71 -0.66
C VAL A 224 -12.22 6.00 -0.97
N SER A 225 -13.52 5.88 -1.25
CA SER A 225 -14.36 6.99 -1.71
C SER A 225 -15.08 7.74 -0.61
N ASN A 226 -15.31 7.09 0.54
CA ASN A 226 -16.08 7.65 1.65
C ASN A 226 -15.66 7.03 3.00
N GLU A 227 -16.17 7.59 4.09
CA GLU A 227 -15.80 7.19 5.45
C GLU A 227 -16.33 5.79 5.84
N ALA A 228 -17.47 5.38 5.31
CA ALA A 228 -18.00 4.04 5.56
C ALA A 228 -17.08 2.97 4.94
N ASP A 229 -16.62 3.21 3.71
CA ASP A 229 -15.65 2.34 3.04
C ASP A 229 -14.30 2.30 3.79
N LEU A 230 -13.89 3.41 4.41
CA LEU A 230 -12.66 3.46 5.20
C LEU A 230 -12.72 2.52 6.43
N ASP A 231 -13.82 2.54 7.16
CA ASP A 231 -13.98 1.65 8.33
C ASP A 231 -14.08 0.18 7.91
N ASP A 232 -14.72 -0.10 6.79
CA ASP A 232 -14.79 -1.44 6.22
C ASP A 232 -13.42 -1.93 5.75
N GLU A 233 -12.63 -1.07 5.11
CA GLU A 233 -11.30 -1.41 4.63
C GLU A 233 -10.31 -1.61 5.79
N MET A 234 -10.42 -0.81 6.85
CA MET A 234 -9.67 -1.01 8.09
C MET A 234 -9.96 -2.38 8.72
N ARG A 235 -11.26 -2.77 8.77
CA ARG A 235 -11.66 -4.09 9.27
C ARG A 235 -11.17 -5.22 8.39
N TYR A 236 -11.24 -5.02 7.09
CA TYR A 236 -10.76 -5.99 6.10
C TYR A 236 -9.26 -6.22 6.21
N LEU A 237 -8.45 -5.17 6.33
CA LEU A 237 -7.00 -5.25 6.53
C LEU A 237 -6.66 -6.17 7.72
N VAL A 238 -7.33 -5.96 8.86
CA VAL A 238 -7.12 -6.79 10.05
C VAL A 238 -7.58 -8.24 9.81
N ALA A 239 -8.71 -8.43 9.10
CA ALA A 239 -9.26 -9.76 8.83
C ALA A 239 -8.35 -10.58 7.91
N VAL A 240 -7.76 -9.94 6.88
CA VAL A 240 -6.83 -10.60 5.94
C VAL A 240 -5.59 -11.11 6.65
N LEU A 241 -5.02 -10.33 7.59
CA LEU A 241 -3.82 -10.71 8.33
C LEU A 241 -4.07 -11.82 9.38
N ARG A 242 -5.32 -12.01 9.80
CA ARG A 242 -5.70 -13.08 10.74
C ARG A 242 -6.01 -14.42 10.04
N ARG A 243 -6.23 -14.40 8.74
CA ARG A 243 -6.41 -15.64 7.96
C ARG A 243 -5.04 -16.32 7.83
N ARG A 244 -4.94 -17.54 8.37
CA ARG A 244 -3.80 -18.42 8.17
C ARG A 244 -4.00 -19.24 6.90
#